data_43c5c23820e6a11fb6004143f8d40cbc
#
_entry.id   43c5c23820e6a11fb6004143f8d40cbc
#
_cell.length_a   1.000
_cell.length_b   1.000
_cell.length_c   1.000
_cell.angle_alpha   90.00
_cell.angle_beta   90.00
_cell.angle_gamma   90.00
#
_symmetry.space_group_name_H-M   'P 1'
#
loop_
_entity.id
_entity.type
_entity.pdbx_description
1 polymer ?
#
loop_
_entity_poly.entity_id
_entity_poly.type
_entity_poly.pdbx_seq_one_letter_code
_entity_poly.pdbx_strand_id
1 'polypeptide(L)'
;MKRMLINASHTEEVRVAMVDGQKLYDLDIENRTREQKKANIYKGKITRVEPSLEAAFVDYGADRHGFLPLKEISREYFKGKSSDGGRVNIKDAIREGQEIFVQVEKEERGSKGAALTTFISLAGRYLVLMPNNPRAGGISRRIEGEERADLREAMRGLDIPEGMGAIVRTAGIGRATEELQWDLDYLLQLWNTIEAEAEGAKAPHFLFQESNVIVRAIRDYLRQDVGEVIVDSQDAYNLAAAFIGTVMPDFTNKVKFYQEQIPLFNRYQIENQIETAFRREVSLPSGGSIVIDITEAMVSIDINSARATKGGDIEETAFNTNKEAAEEVARQLRLRDVGGLIVIDFIDMLNTRHQKEVENTIREALKIDRARVQVGRISRFGLLEMSRQRLRPSLEETMSKICPRCKGQGTIRGTRSLALSILRLIEEEAQKEFSKEIRAIVPVSVATFLLNEKRSEIADIESRNKINVVVLPNTQMETPHF
;
A
#
# COMPACT_ATOMS: atom_id res chain seq x y z
N MET A 1 20.85 6.99 17.52
CA MET A 1 21.49 7.40 16.22
C MET A 1 20.71 6.73 15.11
N LYS A 2 20.13 7.54 14.25
CA LYS A 2 19.33 7.03 13.11
C LYS A 2 20.24 6.50 12.00
N ARG A 3 19.88 5.36 11.43
CA ARG A 3 20.58 4.69 10.32
C ARG A 3 19.60 4.22 9.27
N MET A 4 20.07 4.19 8.03
CA MET A 4 19.41 3.50 6.93
C MET A 4 20.19 2.22 6.65
N LEU A 5 19.52 1.09 6.67
CA LEU A 5 20.09 -0.23 6.41
C LEU A 5 19.49 -0.77 5.12
N ILE A 6 20.33 -1.11 4.16
CA ILE A 6 19.92 -1.65 2.85
C ILE A 6 20.41 -3.08 2.74
N ASN A 7 19.47 -4.01 2.75
CA ASN A 7 19.72 -5.43 2.57
C ASN A 7 19.31 -5.83 1.16
N ALA A 8 20.27 -6.16 0.34
CA ALA A 8 20.13 -6.54 -1.07
C ALA A 8 20.97 -7.77 -1.43
N SER A 9 21.31 -8.59 -0.42
CA SER A 9 22.07 -9.84 -0.58
C SER A 9 21.27 -10.94 -1.27
N HIS A 10 19.92 -10.88 -1.23
CA HIS A 10 19.03 -11.80 -1.93
C HIS A 10 18.63 -11.23 -3.30
N THR A 11 18.61 -12.11 -4.31
CA THR A 11 18.26 -11.71 -5.69
C THR A 11 16.77 -11.42 -5.85
N GLU A 12 15.93 -12.04 -5.04
CA GLU A 12 14.47 -11.98 -5.13
C GLU A 12 13.90 -10.73 -4.49
N GLU A 13 14.55 -10.17 -3.46
CA GLU A 13 14.04 -9.01 -2.74
C GLU A 13 15.12 -8.03 -2.31
N VAL A 14 14.74 -6.77 -2.20
CA VAL A 14 15.53 -5.72 -1.59
C VAL A 14 14.74 -5.10 -0.45
N ARG A 15 15.37 -4.97 0.71
CA ARG A 15 14.76 -4.42 1.92
C ARG A 15 15.52 -3.19 2.39
N VAL A 16 14.81 -2.11 2.65
CA VAL A 16 15.39 -0.89 3.23
C VAL A 16 14.73 -0.62 4.57
N ALA A 17 15.51 -0.61 5.63
CA ALA A 17 15.05 -0.39 6.99
C ALA A 17 15.61 0.92 7.56
N MET A 18 14.74 1.70 8.21
CA MET A 18 15.13 2.87 8.97
C MET A 18 15.11 2.54 10.46
N VAL A 19 16.24 2.70 11.12
CA VAL A 19 16.38 2.33 12.54
C VAL A 19 16.87 3.51 13.38
N ASP A 20 16.41 3.59 14.62
CA ASP A 20 17.02 4.42 15.65
C ASP A 20 17.58 3.51 16.75
N GLY A 21 18.90 3.39 16.80
CA GLY A 21 19.56 2.34 17.55
C GLY A 21 19.19 0.97 17.03
N GLN A 22 18.42 0.21 17.82
CA GLN A 22 17.89 -1.12 17.49
C GLN A 22 16.36 -1.09 17.22
N LYS A 23 15.71 0.08 17.27
CA LYS A 23 14.28 0.19 17.04
C LYS A 23 14.01 0.48 15.57
N LEU A 24 13.34 -0.45 14.91
CA LEU A 24 12.85 -0.27 13.54
C LEU A 24 11.66 0.69 13.54
N TYR A 25 11.71 1.77 12.75
CA TYR A 25 10.61 2.73 12.67
C TYR A 25 10.02 2.93 11.27
N ASP A 26 10.73 2.49 10.22
CA ASP A 26 10.20 2.48 8.86
C ASP A 26 10.84 1.32 8.07
N LEU A 27 10.10 0.76 7.11
CA LEU A 27 10.51 -0.39 6.33
C LEU A 27 9.96 -0.28 4.91
N ASP A 28 10.82 -0.56 3.92
CA ASP A 28 10.44 -0.68 2.51
C ASP A 28 10.95 -2.02 1.97
N ILE A 29 10.07 -2.81 1.38
CA ILE A 29 10.40 -4.11 0.79
C ILE A 29 9.96 -4.08 -0.67
N GLU A 30 10.88 -4.40 -1.58
CA GLU A 30 10.60 -4.58 -3.00
C GLU A 30 10.94 -6.00 -3.42
N ASN A 31 9.92 -6.70 -3.91
CA ASN A 31 10.10 -8.02 -4.48
C ASN A 31 10.43 -7.86 -5.98
N ARG A 32 11.63 -8.27 -6.40
CA ARG A 32 12.09 -8.18 -7.79
C ARG A 32 11.37 -9.12 -8.75
N THR A 33 10.69 -10.14 -8.23
CA THR A 33 9.91 -11.07 -9.05
C THR A 33 8.56 -10.47 -9.45
N ARG A 34 8.11 -9.39 -8.78
CA ARG A 34 6.89 -8.65 -9.10
C ARG A 34 7.24 -7.24 -9.52
N GLU A 35 7.20 -7.01 -10.80
CA GLU A 35 7.45 -5.69 -11.37
C GLU A 35 6.43 -4.66 -10.85
N GLN A 36 6.92 -3.64 -10.16
CA GLN A 36 6.09 -2.53 -9.70
C GLN A 36 5.87 -1.57 -10.87
N LYS A 37 4.61 -1.37 -11.25
CA LYS A 37 4.23 -0.49 -12.36
C LYS A 37 3.87 0.93 -11.92
N LYS A 38 3.68 1.16 -10.61
CA LYS A 38 3.29 2.47 -10.07
C LYS A 38 4.32 3.53 -10.41
N ALA A 39 3.84 4.68 -10.88
CA ALA A 39 4.61 5.82 -11.36
C ALA A 39 5.43 5.58 -12.63
N ASN A 40 5.43 4.39 -13.21
CA ASN A 40 6.01 4.14 -14.53
C ASN A 40 5.27 4.92 -15.60
N ILE A 41 6.01 5.39 -16.60
CA ILE A 41 5.49 6.19 -17.72
C ILE A 41 5.52 5.35 -18.99
N TYR A 42 4.45 5.41 -19.74
CA TYR A 42 4.27 4.68 -20.99
C TYR A 42 3.72 5.62 -22.08
N LYS A 43 4.05 5.33 -23.33
CA LYS A 43 3.32 5.81 -24.48
C LYS A 43 2.16 4.83 -24.73
N GLY A 44 0.94 5.24 -24.37
CA GLY A 44 -0.25 4.42 -24.49
C GLY A 44 -1.10 4.80 -25.69
N LYS A 45 -1.99 3.89 -26.10
CA LYS A 45 -2.96 4.12 -27.18
C LYS A 45 -4.38 3.97 -26.64
N ILE A 46 -5.24 4.96 -26.89
CA ILE A 46 -6.65 4.89 -26.51
C ILE A 46 -7.33 3.83 -27.35
N THR A 47 -7.86 2.78 -26.70
CA THR A 47 -8.55 1.67 -27.37
C THR A 47 -10.05 1.85 -27.41
N ARG A 48 -10.62 2.47 -26.35
CA ARG A 48 -12.06 2.67 -26.23
C ARG A 48 -12.37 3.91 -25.40
N VAL A 49 -13.37 4.66 -25.83
CA VAL A 49 -13.93 5.80 -25.07
C VAL A 49 -15.30 5.41 -24.53
N GLU A 50 -15.50 5.51 -23.22
CA GLU A 50 -16.74 5.13 -22.53
C GLU A 50 -17.38 6.33 -21.85
N PRO A 51 -18.36 6.98 -22.50
CA PRO A 51 -18.96 8.20 -21.98
C PRO A 51 -19.77 7.99 -20.69
N SER A 52 -20.33 6.80 -20.51
CA SER A 52 -21.11 6.46 -19.30
C SER A 52 -20.25 6.49 -18.03
N LEU A 53 -18.92 6.28 -18.17
CA LEU A 53 -17.95 6.32 -17.09
C LEU A 53 -17.14 7.64 -17.07
N GLU A 54 -17.37 8.54 -18.02
CA GLU A 54 -16.53 9.71 -18.27
C GLU A 54 -15.02 9.32 -18.31
N ALA A 55 -14.68 8.20 -18.98
CA ALA A 55 -13.34 7.65 -19.00
C ALA A 55 -12.99 7.01 -20.33
N ALA A 56 -11.69 6.78 -20.55
CA ALA A 56 -11.17 6.00 -21.65
C ALA A 56 -10.41 4.76 -21.15
N PHE A 57 -10.34 3.75 -21.99
CA PHE A 57 -9.45 2.59 -21.79
C PHE A 57 -8.23 2.76 -22.69
N VAL A 58 -7.06 2.52 -22.12
CA VAL A 58 -5.76 2.72 -22.77
C VAL A 58 -4.98 1.43 -22.76
N ASP A 59 -4.53 1.02 -23.92
CA ASP A 59 -3.49 0.00 -24.05
C ASP A 59 -2.13 0.67 -23.79
N TYR A 60 -1.46 0.25 -22.72
CA TYR A 60 -0.15 0.73 -22.33
C TYR A 60 0.91 -0.38 -22.28
N GLY A 61 0.58 -1.57 -22.86
CA GLY A 61 1.47 -2.70 -22.95
C GLY A 61 1.37 -3.71 -21.80
N ALA A 62 0.33 -3.62 -20.96
CA ALA A 62 0.02 -4.62 -19.94
C ALA A 62 -1.10 -5.56 -20.39
N ASP A 63 -1.28 -6.70 -19.70
CA ASP A 63 -2.31 -7.70 -19.99
C ASP A 63 -3.73 -7.12 -19.99
N ARG A 64 -3.95 -6.07 -19.18
CA ARG A 64 -5.25 -5.38 -19.09
C ARG A 64 -5.10 -3.92 -19.44
N HIS A 65 -6.08 -3.38 -20.15
CA HIS A 65 -6.12 -1.96 -20.44
C HIS A 65 -6.28 -1.13 -19.18
N GLY A 66 -5.59 0.01 -19.11
CA GLY A 66 -5.68 0.95 -18.03
C GLY A 66 -6.93 1.83 -18.14
N PHE A 67 -7.44 2.27 -17.00
CA PHE A 67 -8.58 3.16 -16.87
C PHE A 67 -8.10 4.61 -16.72
N LEU A 68 -8.53 5.48 -17.63
CA LEU A 68 -8.14 6.88 -17.70
C LEU A 68 -9.39 7.79 -17.60
N PRO A 69 -9.71 8.36 -16.44
CA PRO A 69 -10.83 9.29 -16.27
C PRO A 69 -10.60 10.61 -17.01
N LEU A 70 -11.66 11.25 -17.48
CA LEU A 70 -11.59 12.54 -18.19
C LEU A 70 -10.86 13.63 -17.37
N LYS A 71 -11.03 13.66 -16.07
CA LYS A 71 -10.36 14.60 -15.15
C LYS A 71 -8.84 14.41 -15.07
N GLU A 72 -8.35 13.23 -15.45
CA GLU A 72 -6.93 12.88 -15.48
C GLU A 72 -6.30 13.06 -16.88
N ILE A 73 -7.03 13.66 -17.82
CA ILE A 73 -6.55 13.93 -19.18
C ILE A 73 -6.16 15.40 -19.30
N SER A 74 -4.90 15.66 -19.64
CA SER A 74 -4.43 17.03 -19.92
C SER A 74 -5.13 17.61 -21.14
N ARG A 75 -5.40 18.91 -21.06
CA ARG A 75 -6.10 19.64 -22.15
C ARG A 75 -5.32 19.68 -23.47
N GLU A 76 -4.02 19.45 -23.42
CA GLU A 76 -3.19 19.37 -24.64
C GLU A 76 -3.61 18.23 -25.58
N TYR A 77 -4.17 17.14 -25.02
CA TYR A 77 -4.68 16.01 -25.79
C TYR A 77 -6.10 16.22 -26.35
N PHE A 78 -6.78 17.33 -26.00
CA PHE A 78 -8.14 17.59 -26.43
C PHE A 78 -8.21 18.06 -27.88
N LYS A 79 -9.15 17.53 -28.63
CA LYS A 79 -9.48 17.99 -29.97
C LYS A 79 -10.21 19.33 -29.91
N GLY A 80 -9.63 20.34 -30.54
CA GLY A 80 -10.25 21.64 -30.68
C GLY A 80 -10.15 22.53 -29.44
N LYS A 81 -10.00 23.82 -29.67
CA LYS A 81 -10.07 24.83 -28.62
C LYS A 81 -11.56 24.96 -28.21
N SER A 82 -11.92 24.42 -27.04
CA SER A 82 -13.18 24.75 -26.40
C SER A 82 -13.14 26.24 -26.05
N SER A 83 -13.80 27.06 -26.82
CA SER A 83 -13.90 28.51 -26.59
C SER A 83 -14.98 28.88 -25.57
N ASP A 84 -15.80 27.92 -25.16
CA ASP A 84 -16.87 28.15 -24.17
C ASP A 84 -16.63 27.33 -22.92
N GLY A 85 -16.78 27.95 -21.75
CA GLY A 85 -16.59 27.38 -20.42
C GLY A 85 -17.58 26.26 -20.05
N GLY A 86 -18.13 25.53 -21.01
CA GLY A 86 -19.04 24.40 -20.84
C GLY A 86 -18.36 23.10 -20.43
N ARG A 87 -19.13 22.18 -19.86
CA ARG A 87 -18.69 20.83 -19.49
C ARG A 87 -18.31 20.07 -20.76
N VAL A 88 -17.04 19.70 -20.87
CA VAL A 88 -16.50 18.97 -22.02
C VAL A 88 -16.96 17.51 -21.95
N ASN A 89 -17.53 17.00 -23.05
CA ASN A 89 -17.86 15.59 -23.17
C ASN A 89 -16.60 14.82 -23.62
N ILE A 90 -16.35 13.66 -23.04
CA ILE A 90 -15.15 12.86 -23.34
C ILE A 90 -15.07 12.42 -24.82
N LYS A 91 -16.20 12.15 -25.48
CA LYS A 91 -16.26 11.81 -26.92
C LYS A 91 -15.74 12.93 -27.82
N ASP A 92 -15.97 14.17 -27.41
CA ASP A 92 -15.57 15.35 -28.17
C ASP A 92 -14.12 15.73 -27.86
N ALA A 93 -13.62 15.32 -26.65
CA ALA A 93 -12.29 15.64 -26.20
C ALA A 93 -11.19 14.75 -26.82
N ILE A 94 -11.40 13.46 -26.91
CA ILE A 94 -10.36 12.48 -27.34
C ILE A 94 -10.87 11.53 -28.41
N ARG A 95 -9.96 10.76 -29.05
CA ARG A 95 -10.30 9.74 -30.07
C ARG A 95 -9.75 8.37 -29.70
N GLU A 96 -10.47 7.34 -30.12
CA GLU A 96 -9.89 6.00 -30.22
C GLU A 96 -8.72 5.99 -31.24
N GLY A 97 -7.67 5.26 -30.88
CA GLY A 97 -6.43 5.22 -31.67
C GLY A 97 -5.45 6.37 -31.38
N GLN A 98 -5.81 7.38 -30.57
CA GLN A 98 -4.91 8.47 -30.19
C GLN A 98 -3.80 7.95 -29.28
N GLU A 99 -2.55 8.34 -29.58
CA GLU A 99 -1.40 8.08 -28.72
C GLU A 99 -1.25 9.18 -27.69
N ILE A 100 -0.97 8.81 -26.45
CA ILE A 100 -0.84 9.72 -25.30
C ILE A 100 0.23 9.23 -24.34
N PHE A 101 0.86 10.15 -23.60
CA PHE A 101 1.67 9.79 -22.43
C PHE A 101 0.76 9.46 -21.26
N VAL A 102 1.01 8.34 -20.62
CA VAL A 102 0.28 7.93 -19.41
C VAL A 102 1.25 7.48 -18.32
N GLN A 103 0.92 7.86 -17.11
CA GLN A 103 1.60 7.40 -15.90
C GLN A 103 0.65 6.54 -15.07
N VAL A 104 1.14 5.46 -14.50
CA VAL A 104 0.36 4.59 -13.62
C VAL A 104 0.19 5.25 -12.26
N GLU A 105 -1.02 5.68 -11.93
CA GLU A 105 -1.35 6.24 -10.61
C GLU A 105 -1.60 5.14 -9.57
N LYS A 106 -2.34 4.09 -9.98
CA LYS A 106 -2.65 2.93 -9.15
C LYS A 106 -2.51 1.66 -9.97
N GLU A 107 -1.87 0.66 -9.39
CA GLU A 107 -1.73 -0.65 -10.01
C GLU A 107 -3.04 -1.41 -10.09
N GLU A 108 -3.05 -2.45 -10.90
CA GLU A 108 -4.15 -3.38 -11.04
C GLU A 108 -4.49 -4.04 -9.69
N ARG A 109 -5.79 -4.13 -9.39
CA ARG A 109 -6.26 -4.77 -8.16
C ARG A 109 -7.48 -5.62 -8.42
N GLY A 110 -7.37 -6.93 -8.16
CA GLY A 110 -8.45 -7.89 -8.39
C GLY A 110 -8.91 -7.88 -9.85
N SER A 111 -10.17 -7.54 -10.11
CA SER A 111 -10.74 -7.44 -11.46
C SER A 111 -10.55 -6.08 -12.12
N LYS A 112 -10.02 -5.07 -11.40
CA LYS A 112 -9.86 -3.70 -11.91
C LYS A 112 -8.51 -3.52 -12.58
N GLY A 113 -8.50 -2.90 -13.77
CA GLY A 113 -7.28 -2.46 -14.45
C GLY A 113 -6.58 -1.30 -13.73
N ALA A 114 -5.34 -1.01 -14.12
CA ALA A 114 -4.58 0.11 -13.56
C ALA A 114 -5.29 1.44 -13.77
N ALA A 115 -5.23 2.35 -12.78
CA ALA A 115 -5.65 3.73 -12.96
C ALA A 115 -4.50 4.55 -13.54
N LEU A 116 -4.78 5.25 -14.62
CA LEU A 116 -3.83 6.06 -15.37
C LEU A 116 -4.14 7.54 -15.24
N THR A 117 -3.10 8.36 -15.41
CA THR A 117 -3.19 9.82 -15.57
C THR A 117 -2.27 10.27 -16.70
N THR A 118 -2.65 11.31 -17.41
CA THR A 118 -1.76 11.98 -18.37
C THR A 118 -0.96 13.10 -17.72
N PHE A 119 -1.29 13.50 -16.49
CA PHE A 119 -0.52 14.47 -15.73
C PHE A 119 0.74 13.81 -15.17
N ILE A 120 1.81 13.83 -15.96
CA ILE A 120 3.08 13.25 -15.59
C ILE A 120 3.66 13.97 -14.39
N SER A 121 4.19 13.20 -13.45
CA SER A 121 4.87 13.71 -12.26
C SER A 121 6.20 12.99 -12.06
N LEU A 122 7.30 13.73 -12.09
CA LEU A 122 8.65 13.23 -11.85
C LEU A 122 9.09 13.67 -10.47
N ALA A 123 9.36 12.70 -9.60
CA ALA A 123 9.72 12.98 -8.22
C ALA A 123 11.22 13.09 -8.04
N GLY A 124 11.70 14.30 -7.80
CA GLY A 124 13.06 14.58 -7.32
C GLY A 124 13.20 14.45 -5.81
N ARG A 125 14.33 14.87 -5.30
CA ARG A 125 14.60 14.89 -3.86
C ARG A 125 13.82 15.99 -3.15
N TYR A 126 13.88 17.20 -3.65
CA TYR A 126 13.30 18.41 -3.06
C TYR A 126 12.05 18.87 -3.79
N LEU A 127 11.95 18.54 -5.07
CA LEU A 127 10.87 18.96 -5.96
C LEU A 127 10.10 17.76 -6.54
N VAL A 128 8.91 18.03 -7.03
CA VAL A 128 8.19 17.20 -8.00
C VAL A 128 7.97 18.08 -9.21
N LEU A 129 8.47 17.67 -10.36
CA LEU A 129 8.24 18.31 -11.64
C LEU A 129 6.98 17.75 -12.29
N MET A 130 6.14 18.62 -12.80
CA MET A 130 4.96 18.28 -13.60
C MET A 130 5.07 18.89 -14.99
N PRO A 131 5.64 18.18 -15.96
CA PRO A 131 6.03 18.75 -17.26
C PRO A 131 4.86 19.32 -18.06
N ASN A 132 3.67 18.73 -17.92
CA ASN A 132 2.48 19.08 -18.70
C ASN A 132 1.32 19.63 -17.84
N ASN A 133 1.63 20.19 -16.66
CA ASN A 133 0.62 20.77 -15.77
C ASN A 133 1.08 22.10 -15.16
N PRO A 134 1.00 23.22 -15.87
CA PRO A 134 1.45 24.53 -15.38
C PRO A 134 0.63 25.06 -14.21
N ARG A 135 -0.56 24.50 -13.99
CA ARG A 135 -1.42 24.88 -12.85
C ARG A 135 -1.05 24.16 -11.56
N ALA A 136 -0.30 23.07 -11.65
CA ALA A 136 0.18 22.34 -10.52
C ALA A 136 1.52 22.94 -10.07
N GLY A 137 1.47 23.92 -9.21
CA GLY A 137 2.66 24.55 -8.65
C GLY A 137 2.46 24.87 -7.18
N GLY A 138 3.54 24.97 -6.43
CA GLY A 138 3.47 25.44 -5.05
C GLY A 138 4.34 24.66 -4.07
N ILE A 139 3.89 24.63 -2.83
CA ILE A 139 4.61 24.05 -1.70
C ILE A 139 3.75 22.98 -1.07
N SER A 140 4.35 21.88 -0.64
CA SER A 140 3.66 20.79 0.06
C SER A 140 2.69 21.34 1.12
N ARG A 141 1.49 20.77 1.19
CA ARG A 141 0.46 21.16 2.18
C ARG A 141 0.85 20.83 3.63
N ARG A 142 1.94 20.10 3.82
CA ARG A 142 2.47 19.74 5.15
C ARG A 142 3.39 20.81 5.72
N ILE A 143 3.80 21.79 4.92
CA ILE A 143 4.68 22.87 5.32
C ILE A 143 3.81 24.07 5.66
N GLU A 144 3.97 24.61 6.85
CA GLU A 144 3.18 25.73 7.40
C GLU A 144 4.10 26.81 7.98
N GLY A 145 3.52 27.95 8.33
CA GLY A 145 4.24 29.04 9.02
C GLY A 145 5.35 29.70 8.21
N GLU A 146 6.43 30.08 8.89
CA GLU A 146 7.58 30.78 8.33
C GLU A 146 8.30 29.96 7.26
N GLU A 147 8.50 28.65 7.50
CA GLU A 147 9.15 27.75 6.54
C GLU A 147 8.46 27.77 5.16
N ARG A 148 7.12 27.92 5.16
CA ARG A 148 6.36 28.04 3.92
C ARG A 148 6.57 29.37 3.21
N ALA A 149 6.80 30.44 3.97
CA ALA A 149 7.07 31.77 3.40
C ALA A 149 8.47 31.78 2.76
N ASP A 150 9.49 31.26 3.44
CA ASP A 150 10.86 31.16 2.96
C ASP A 150 10.95 30.34 1.68
N LEU A 151 10.27 29.18 1.65
CA LEU A 151 10.23 28.33 0.46
C LEU A 151 9.49 28.99 -0.71
N ARG A 152 8.52 29.85 -0.46
CA ARG A 152 7.83 30.61 -1.52
C ARG A 152 8.78 31.62 -2.16
N GLU A 153 9.65 32.22 -1.39
CA GLU A 153 10.68 33.13 -1.89
C GLU A 153 11.74 32.35 -2.70
N ALA A 154 12.23 31.24 -2.17
CA ALA A 154 13.17 30.35 -2.88
C ALA A 154 12.59 29.85 -4.22
N MET A 155 11.30 29.48 -4.26
CA MET A 155 10.64 29.05 -5.50
C MET A 155 10.56 30.13 -6.57
N ARG A 156 10.49 31.40 -6.19
CA ARG A 156 10.46 32.50 -7.17
C ARG A 156 11.79 32.67 -7.91
N GLY A 157 12.88 32.19 -7.32
CA GLY A 157 14.21 32.19 -7.91
C GLY A 157 14.49 30.99 -8.82
N LEU A 158 13.55 30.02 -8.96
CA LEU A 158 13.73 28.86 -9.81
C LEU A 158 13.38 29.16 -11.26
N ASP A 159 14.20 28.66 -12.18
CA ASP A 159 13.97 28.76 -13.64
C ASP A 159 13.11 27.58 -14.12
N ILE A 160 11.81 27.69 -13.86
CA ILE A 160 10.82 26.67 -14.27
C ILE A 160 10.36 27.00 -15.69
N PRO A 161 10.54 26.09 -16.68
CA PRO A 161 10.10 26.34 -18.05
C PRO A 161 8.62 26.62 -18.16
N GLU A 162 8.25 27.46 -19.13
CA GLU A 162 6.85 27.79 -19.41
C GLU A 162 6.06 26.54 -19.79
N GLY A 163 4.87 26.39 -19.20
CA GLY A 163 4.03 25.20 -19.40
C GLY A 163 4.26 24.09 -18.37
N MET A 164 5.29 24.18 -17.53
CA MET A 164 5.58 23.22 -16.48
C MET A 164 5.18 23.72 -15.09
N GLY A 165 4.90 22.80 -14.18
CA GLY A 165 4.65 23.07 -12.77
C GLY A 165 5.65 22.36 -11.88
N ALA A 166 5.98 22.96 -10.72
CA ALA A 166 6.83 22.32 -9.74
C ALA A 166 6.23 22.46 -8.33
N ILE A 167 6.35 21.41 -7.52
CA ILE A 167 5.89 21.38 -6.13
C ILE A 167 7.07 21.09 -5.22
N VAL A 168 7.34 21.98 -4.25
CA VAL A 168 8.37 21.74 -3.23
C VAL A 168 7.88 20.71 -2.23
N ARG A 169 8.69 19.66 -2.02
CA ARG A 169 8.49 18.59 -1.04
C ARG A 169 8.94 19.05 0.35
N THR A 170 8.51 18.34 1.39
CA THR A 170 8.93 18.57 2.78
C THR A 170 10.46 18.47 2.98
N ALA A 171 11.14 17.72 2.12
CA ALA A 171 12.60 17.62 2.14
C ALA A 171 13.33 18.90 1.69
N GLY A 172 12.61 19.83 1.04
CA GLY A 172 13.14 21.12 0.60
C GLY A 172 13.16 22.19 1.69
N ILE A 173 12.62 21.93 2.87
CA ILE A 173 12.66 22.89 3.99
C ILE A 173 14.12 23.24 4.33
N GLY A 174 14.41 24.54 4.42
CA GLY A 174 15.73 25.07 4.75
C GLY A 174 16.79 24.86 3.66
N ARG A 175 16.38 24.57 2.39
CA ARG A 175 17.30 24.45 1.26
C ARG A 175 17.43 25.77 0.52
N ALA A 176 18.66 26.02 0.05
CA ALA A 176 18.95 27.19 -0.78
C ALA A 176 18.33 27.04 -2.18
N THR A 177 18.10 28.17 -2.85
CA THR A 177 17.55 28.18 -4.22
C THR A 177 18.38 27.37 -5.19
N GLU A 178 19.70 27.40 -5.04
CA GLU A 178 20.68 26.68 -5.87
C GLU A 178 20.50 25.15 -5.73
N GLU A 179 20.27 24.64 -4.51
CA GLU A 179 20.03 23.22 -4.27
C GLU A 179 18.69 22.76 -4.90
N LEU A 180 17.67 23.62 -4.84
CA LEU A 180 16.39 23.37 -5.50
C LEU A 180 16.52 23.41 -7.02
N GLN A 181 17.35 24.33 -7.55
CA GLN A 181 17.61 24.44 -9.00
C GLN A 181 18.33 23.19 -9.53
N TRP A 182 19.34 22.67 -8.84
CA TRP A 182 20.01 21.43 -9.23
C TRP A 182 19.04 20.24 -9.33
N ASP A 183 18.12 20.11 -8.37
CA ASP A 183 17.08 19.06 -8.41
C ASP A 183 16.11 19.26 -9.59
N LEU A 184 15.79 20.53 -9.89
CA LEU A 184 14.98 20.88 -11.05
C LEU A 184 15.68 20.54 -12.37
N ASP A 185 16.94 20.92 -12.52
CA ASP A 185 17.74 20.67 -13.72
C ASP A 185 17.87 19.17 -14.00
N TYR A 186 18.10 18.36 -12.96
CA TYR A 186 18.09 16.91 -13.07
C TYR A 186 16.75 16.38 -13.59
N LEU A 187 15.63 16.89 -13.06
CA LEU A 187 14.29 16.45 -13.47
C LEU A 187 13.95 16.90 -14.90
N LEU A 188 14.42 18.06 -15.32
CA LEU A 188 14.28 18.56 -16.69
C LEU A 188 15.07 17.69 -17.68
N GLN A 189 16.31 17.34 -17.34
CA GLN A 189 17.12 16.43 -18.15
C GLN A 189 16.47 15.07 -18.29
N LEU A 190 15.91 14.53 -17.20
CA LEU A 190 15.17 13.26 -17.20
C LEU A 190 13.95 13.33 -18.11
N TRP A 191 13.16 14.42 -18.02
CA TRP A 191 12.00 14.62 -18.87
C TRP A 191 12.36 14.69 -20.37
N ASN A 192 13.37 15.44 -20.72
CA ASN A 192 13.87 15.55 -22.09
C ASN A 192 14.30 14.18 -22.65
N THR A 193 14.88 13.33 -21.80
CA THR A 193 15.26 11.96 -22.20
C THR A 193 14.02 11.11 -22.49
N ILE A 194 12.97 11.22 -21.65
CA ILE A 194 11.70 10.50 -21.83
C ILE A 194 10.98 10.96 -23.10
N GLU A 195 10.97 12.25 -23.40
CA GLU A 195 10.39 12.80 -24.63
C GLU A 195 11.14 12.31 -25.88
N ALA A 196 12.45 12.35 -25.85
CA ALA A 196 13.28 11.87 -26.98
C ALA A 196 13.06 10.38 -27.27
N GLU A 197 12.95 9.54 -26.24
CA GLU A 197 12.63 8.12 -26.39
C GLU A 197 11.24 7.92 -26.99
N ALA A 198 10.28 8.74 -26.59
CA ALA A 198 8.91 8.63 -27.06
C ALA A 198 8.73 9.06 -28.54
N GLU A 199 9.54 9.98 -29.07
CA GLU A 199 9.43 10.44 -30.47
C GLU A 199 9.67 9.31 -31.46
N GLY A 200 10.58 8.38 -31.15
CA GLY A 200 10.90 7.22 -32.00
C GLY A 200 10.00 6.00 -31.83
N ALA A 201 9.21 5.94 -30.77
CA ALA A 201 8.47 4.75 -30.35
C ALA A 201 7.02 4.78 -30.82
N LYS A 202 6.46 3.59 -31.19
CA LYS A 202 5.03 3.39 -31.45
C LYS A 202 4.33 2.89 -30.19
N ALA A 203 3.15 3.42 -29.87
CA ALA A 203 2.34 2.92 -28.75
C ALA A 203 1.75 1.52 -29.04
N PRO A 204 1.67 0.62 -28.02
CA PRO A 204 2.11 0.82 -26.64
C PRO A 204 3.64 0.69 -26.47
N HIS A 205 4.27 1.59 -25.70
CA HIS A 205 5.70 1.54 -25.44
C HIS A 205 6.02 1.98 -24.01
N PHE A 206 6.91 1.25 -23.36
CA PHE A 206 7.44 1.60 -22.05
C PHE A 206 8.51 2.68 -22.20
N LEU A 207 8.41 3.77 -21.43
CA LEU A 207 9.32 4.93 -21.54
C LEU A 207 10.20 5.11 -20.31
N PHE A 208 9.64 4.94 -19.13
CA PHE A 208 10.36 5.24 -17.89
C PHE A 208 9.89 4.37 -16.74
N GLN A 209 10.84 3.81 -16.00
CA GLN A 209 10.58 3.11 -14.76
C GLN A 209 10.92 4.01 -13.57
N GLU A 210 9.98 4.13 -12.63
CA GLU A 210 10.28 4.77 -11.35
C GLU A 210 11.47 4.06 -10.69
N SER A 211 12.30 4.84 -10.04
CA SER A 211 13.52 4.36 -9.41
C SER A 211 13.27 3.15 -8.49
N ASN A 212 14.22 2.24 -8.45
CA ASN A 212 14.17 1.08 -7.56
C ASN A 212 14.08 1.52 -6.08
N VAL A 213 13.76 0.58 -5.18
CA VAL A 213 13.55 0.86 -3.75
C VAL A 213 14.74 1.56 -3.10
N ILE A 214 15.97 1.28 -3.53
CA ILE A 214 17.18 1.88 -2.95
C ILE A 214 17.20 3.38 -3.22
N VAL A 215 17.11 3.77 -4.50
CA VAL A 215 17.12 5.18 -4.91
C VAL A 215 15.91 5.91 -4.32
N ARG A 216 14.73 5.27 -4.38
CA ARG A 216 13.50 5.82 -3.81
C ARG A 216 13.61 6.03 -2.30
N ALA A 217 14.16 5.07 -1.57
CA ALA A 217 14.35 5.18 -0.13
C ALA A 217 15.37 6.26 0.24
N ILE A 218 16.51 6.33 -0.46
CA ILE A 218 17.50 7.39 -0.26
C ILE A 218 16.86 8.74 -0.53
N ARG A 219 16.19 8.91 -1.67
CA ARG A 219 15.48 10.13 -2.03
C ARG A 219 14.46 10.57 -0.96
N ASP A 220 13.76 9.62 -0.38
CA ASP A 220 12.63 9.92 0.48
C ASP A 220 12.97 9.94 1.98
N TYR A 221 13.92 9.13 2.45
CA TYR A 221 14.21 8.94 3.87
C TYR A 221 15.55 9.55 4.32
N LEU A 222 16.53 9.70 3.44
CA LEU A 222 17.84 10.22 3.84
C LEU A 222 17.74 11.69 4.21
N ARG A 223 17.79 11.99 5.51
CA ARG A 223 17.75 13.33 6.09
C ARG A 223 19.03 13.61 6.83
N GLN A 224 19.23 14.87 7.25
CA GLN A 224 20.43 15.29 7.99
C GLN A 224 20.63 14.54 9.31
N ASP A 225 19.52 14.15 9.96
CA ASP A 225 19.51 13.38 11.21
C ASP A 225 19.89 11.90 11.04
N VAL A 226 20.01 11.41 9.79
CA VAL A 226 20.53 10.07 9.49
C VAL A 226 22.06 10.12 9.50
N GLY A 227 22.64 9.36 10.41
CA GLY A 227 24.10 9.32 10.60
C GLY A 227 24.83 8.47 9.58
N GLU A 228 24.24 7.32 9.20
CA GLU A 228 24.90 6.33 8.33
C GLU A 228 23.89 5.66 7.40
N VAL A 229 24.33 5.33 6.19
CA VAL A 229 23.67 4.45 5.22
C VAL A 229 24.55 3.22 5.06
N ILE A 230 24.07 2.05 5.44
CA ILE A 230 24.84 0.80 5.46
C ILE A 230 24.22 -0.15 4.45
N VAL A 231 25.04 -0.69 3.53
CA VAL A 231 24.60 -1.52 2.40
C VAL A 231 25.39 -2.82 2.38
N ASP A 232 24.72 -3.96 2.27
CA ASP A 232 25.34 -5.29 2.34
C ASP A 232 25.67 -5.94 0.97
N SER A 233 25.30 -5.30 -0.13
CA SER A 233 25.59 -5.76 -1.50
C SER A 233 26.43 -4.73 -2.24
N GLN A 234 27.44 -5.19 -2.98
CA GLN A 234 28.35 -4.29 -3.72
C GLN A 234 27.62 -3.52 -4.82
N ASP A 235 26.71 -4.17 -5.55
CA ASP A 235 25.95 -3.52 -6.62
C ASP A 235 25.00 -2.45 -6.05
N ALA A 236 24.31 -2.79 -4.94
CA ALA A 236 23.45 -1.86 -4.22
C ALA A 236 24.25 -0.68 -3.64
N TYR A 237 25.46 -0.94 -3.13
CA TYR A 237 26.37 0.10 -2.64
C TYR A 237 26.79 1.05 -3.77
N ASN A 238 27.20 0.53 -4.91
CA ASN A 238 27.62 1.33 -6.06
C ASN A 238 26.46 2.21 -6.54
N LEU A 239 25.25 1.66 -6.61
CA LEU A 239 24.04 2.39 -7.00
C LEU A 239 23.69 3.51 -5.98
N ALA A 240 23.72 3.19 -4.68
CA ALA A 240 23.45 4.15 -3.62
C ALA A 240 24.49 5.28 -3.59
N ALA A 241 25.77 4.92 -3.70
CA ALA A 241 26.89 5.88 -3.72
C ALA A 241 26.84 6.81 -4.94
N ALA A 242 26.55 6.27 -6.13
CA ALA A 242 26.40 7.05 -7.35
C ALA A 242 25.25 8.07 -7.24
N PHE A 243 24.09 7.61 -6.77
CA PHE A 243 22.91 8.48 -6.60
C PHE A 243 23.17 9.57 -5.56
N ILE A 244 23.72 9.21 -4.39
CA ILE A 244 24.03 10.17 -3.32
C ILE A 244 25.10 11.17 -3.79
N GLY A 245 26.12 10.70 -4.50
CA GLY A 245 27.19 11.58 -5.05
C GLY A 245 26.65 12.62 -6.03
N THR A 246 25.60 12.28 -6.79
CA THR A 246 24.99 13.20 -7.75
C THR A 246 24.00 14.18 -7.08
N VAL A 247 23.14 13.67 -6.18
CA VAL A 247 22.01 14.46 -5.65
C VAL A 247 22.30 15.08 -4.29
N MET A 248 23.21 14.46 -3.50
CA MET A 248 23.53 14.87 -2.12
C MET A 248 25.01 14.67 -1.80
N PRO A 249 25.93 15.42 -2.41
CA PRO A 249 27.38 15.23 -2.24
C PRO A 249 27.85 15.22 -0.79
N ASP A 250 27.22 16.04 0.07
CA ASP A 250 27.53 16.16 1.51
C ASP A 250 27.30 14.85 2.29
N PHE A 251 26.50 13.93 1.74
CA PHE A 251 26.18 12.65 2.38
C PHE A 251 27.07 11.49 1.91
N THR A 252 27.95 11.71 0.94
CA THR A 252 28.80 10.65 0.38
C THR A 252 29.61 9.92 1.43
N ASN A 253 30.14 10.64 2.43
CA ASN A 253 30.92 10.07 3.53
C ASN A 253 30.10 9.22 4.52
N LYS A 254 28.76 9.26 4.46
CA LYS A 254 27.86 8.51 5.34
C LYS A 254 27.50 7.14 4.78
N VAL A 255 27.80 6.88 3.51
CA VAL A 255 27.52 5.58 2.85
C VAL A 255 28.63 4.61 3.14
N LYS A 256 28.30 3.46 3.71
CA LYS A 256 29.26 2.43 4.11
C LYS A 256 28.88 1.08 3.52
N PHE A 257 29.86 0.38 3.00
CA PHE A 257 29.71 -1.02 2.60
C PHE A 257 29.87 -1.93 3.83
N TYR A 258 28.93 -2.86 4.00
CA TYR A 258 28.92 -3.80 5.12
C TYR A 258 29.66 -5.10 4.75
N GLN A 259 30.67 -5.48 5.54
CA GLN A 259 31.53 -6.64 5.27
C GLN A 259 31.62 -7.63 6.44
N GLU A 260 30.82 -7.44 7.50
CA GLU A 260 30.86 -8.36 8.65
C GLU A 260 30.20 -9.72 8.30
N GLN A 261 30.58 -10.77 9.04
CA GLN A 261 30.03 -12.13 8.85
C GLN A 261 28.57 -12.26 9.31
N ILE A 262 28.15 -11.44 10.28
CA ILE A 262 26.78 -11.44 10.80
C ILE A 262 25.90 -10.72 9.79
N PRO A 263 24.75 -11.29 9.34
CA PRO A 263 23.84 -10.60 8.44
C PRO A 263 23.43 -9.22 8.98
N LEU A 264 23.31 -8.23 8.09
CA LEU A 264 23.11 -6.82 8.43
C LEU A 264 21.93 -6.62 9.39
N PHE A 265 20.76 -7.17 9.09
CA PHE A 265 19.56 -6.99 9.91
C PHE A 265 19.63 -7.72 11.25
N ASN A 266 20.35 -8.85 11.31
CA ASN A 266 20.61 -9.57 12.57
C ASN A 266 21.55 -8.76 13.47
N ARG A 267 22.57 -8.10 12.91
CA ARG A 267 23.49 -7.23 13.65
C ARG A 267 22.75 -6.11 14.38
N TYR A 268 21.70 -5.57 13.77
CA TYR A 268 20.86 -4.50 14.34
C TYR A 268 19.62 -5.01 15.06
N GLN A 269 19.41 -6.34 15.18
CA GLN A 269 18.30 -6.98 15.88
C GLN A 269 16.92 -6.54 15.39
N ILE A 270 16.77 -6.32 14.08
CA ILE A 270 15.51 -5.84 13.50
C ILE A 270 14.73 -6.94 12.77
N GLU A 271 15.32 -8.09 12.48
CA GLU A 271 14.63 -9.16 11.74
C GLU A 271 13.33 -9.60 12.44
N ASN A 272 13.38 -9.80 13.77
CA ASN A 272 12.18 -10.16 14.52
C ASN A 272 11.10 -9.04 14.52
N GLN A 273 11.51 -7.77 14.43
CA GLN A 273 10.57 -6.65 14.33
C GLN A 273 9.90 -6.59 12.94
N ILE A 274 10.62 -7.00 11.89
CA ILE A 274 10.08 -7.15 10.53
C ILE A 274 9.07 -8.29 10.52
N GLU A 275 9.42 -9.46 11.08
CA GLU A 275 8.49 -10.59 11.18
C GLU A 275 7.22 -10.24 11.99
N THR A 276 7.35 -9.40 13.01
CA THR A 276 6.20 -8.94 13.80
C THR A 276 5.23 -8.11 12.95
N ALA A 277 5.71 -7.40 11.92
CA ALA A 277 4.85 -6.65 11.02
C ALA A 277 3.96 -7.53 10.12
N PHE A 278 4.25 -8.84 10.02
CA PHE A 278 3.39 -9.82 9.33
C PHE A 278 2.40 -10.54 10.26
N ARG A 279 2.53 -10.36 11.58
CA ARG A 279 1.65 -11.01 12.55
C ARG A 279 0.40 -10.17 12.80
N ARG A 280 -0.72 -10.84 13.01
CA ARG A 280 -1.97 -10.21 13.40
C ARG A 280 -1.86 -9.55 14.77
N GLU A 281 -1.21 -10.20 15.73
CA GLU A 281 -1.03 -9.76 17.11
C GLU A 281 0.40 -9.25 17.34
N VAL A 282 0.51 -8.09 18.00
CA VAL A 282 1.78 -7.44 18.37
C VAL A 282 1.81 -7.19 19.86
N SER A 283 2.82 -7.74 20.54
CA SER A 283 2.99 -7.58 21.99
C SER A 283 3.50 -6.18 22.35
N LEU A 284 3.01 -5.66 23.47
CA LEU A 284 3.43 -4.39 24.08
C LEU A 284 4.47 -4.65 25.17
N PRO A 285 5.34 -3.65 25.49
CA PRO A 285 6.40 -3.79 26.50
C PRO A 285 5.88 -4.12 27.90
N SER A 286 4.70 -3.62 28.27
CA SER A 286 4.07 -3.88 29.58
C SER A 286 3.46 -5.28 29.69
N GLY A 287 3.33 -6.03 28.59
CA GLY A 287 2.70 -7.34 28.54
C GLY A 287 1.29 -7.35 27.96
N GLY A 288 0.74 -6.19 27.55
CA GLY A 288 -0.45 -6.09 26.72
C GLY A 288 -0.16 -6.47 25.27
N SER A 289 -1.19 -6.41 24.42
CA SER A 289 -1.06 -6.62 22.97
C SER A 289 -2.03 -5.76 22.18
N ILE A 290 -1.68 -5.50 20.92
CA ILE A 290 -2.59 -4.95 19.92
C ILE A 290 -2.88 -6.01 18.86
N VAL A 291 -4.12 -6.06 18.39
CA VAL A 291 -4.58 -6.98 17.35
C VAL A 291 -5.01 -6.14 16.15
N ILE A 292 -4.42 -6.36 15.00
CA ILE A 292 -4.66 -5.58 13.79
C ILE A 292 -5.38 -6.45 12.77
N ASP A 293 -6.63 -6.10 12.45
CA ASP A 293 -7.47 -6.80 11.50
C ASP A 293 -7.77 -5.89 10.29
N ILE A 294 -7.36 -6.35 9.12
CA ILE A 294 -7.62 -5.68 7.86
C ILE A 294 -8.91 -6.24 7.26
N THR A 295 -9.92 -5.40 7.11
CA THR A 295 -11.18 -5.74 6.44
C THR A 295 -11.24 -5.10 5.06
N GLU A 296 -12.31 -5.39 4.30
CA GLU A 296 -12.49 -4.81 2.96
C GLU A 296 -12.61 -3.27 2.99
N ALA A 297 -13.24 -2.71 4.01
CA ALA A 297 -13.56 -1.28 4.09
C ALA A 297 -12.59 -0.49 4.96
N MET A 298 -12.07 -1.07 6.02
CA MET A 298 -11.27 -0.37 7.03
C MET A 298 -10.31 -1.33 7.74
N VAL A 299 -9.44 -0.78 8.56
CA VAL A 299 -8.60 -1.53 9.49
C VAL A 299 -9.10 -1.30 10.89
N SER A 300 -9.38 -2.37 11.62
CA SER A 300 -9.73 -2.33 13.04
C SER A 300 -8.54 -2.76 13.89
N ILE A 301 -8.33 -2.07 14.99
CA ILE A 301 -7.24 -2.34 15.94
C ILE A 301 -7.85 -2.46 17.33
N ASP A 302 -7.71 -3.64 17.93
CA ASP A 302 -8.13 -3.94 19.29
C ASP A 302 -6.94 -3.93 20.25
N ILE A 303 -7.15 -3.51 21.50
CA ILE A 303 -6.10 -3.38 22.52
C ILE A 303 -6.43 -4.25 23.72
N ASN A 304 -5.51 -5.14 24.07
CA ASN A 304 -5.65 -6.07 25.17
C ASN A 304 -4.61 -5.81 26.26
N SER A 305 -5.06 -5.67 27.51
CA SER A 305 -4.21 -5.46 28.68
C SER A 305 -3.85 -6.77 29.41
N ALA A 306 -4.25 -7.93 28.93
CA ALA A 306 -4.35 -9.21 29.65
C ALA A 306 -3.17 -9.64 30.56
N ARG A 307 -1.95 -9.11 30.36
CA ARG A 307 -0.75 -9.38 31.18
C ARG A 307 -0.12 -8.12 31.77
N ALA A 308 -0.71 -6.97 31.55
CA ALA A 308 -0.21 -5.71 32.08
C ALA A 308 -0.69 -5.54 33.53
N THR A 309 0.18 -5.83 34.50
CA THR A 309 -0.16 -5.78 35.94
C THR A 309 0.64 -4.70 36.69
N LYS A 310 1.21 -3.72 35.99
CA LYS A 310 2.10 -2.70 36.60
C LYS A 310 1.40 -1.43 37.05
N GLY A 311 0.08 -1.29 36.86
CA GLY A 311 -0.71 -0.16 37.35
C GLY A 311 -1.11 -0.31 38.81
N GLY A 312 -1.32 0.80 39.50
CA GLY A 312 -1.85 0.85 40.89
C GLY A 312 -3.35 0.54 40.96
N ASP A 313 -4.07 0.78 39.85
CA ASP A 313 -5.49 0.47 39.68
C ASP A 313 -5.82 0.11 38.24
N ILE A 314 -7.09 -0.17 37.96
CA ILE A 314 -7.58 -0.55 36.59
C ILE A 314 -7.44 0.62 35.61
N GLU A 315 -7.76 1.85 36.07
CA GLU A 315 -7.67 3.06 35.24
C GLU A 315 -6.21 3.35 34.81
N GLU A 316 -5.26 3.26 35.74
CA GLU A 316 -3.84 3.46 35.45
C GLU A 316 -3.30 2.38 34.55
N THR A 317 -3.72 1.13 34.71
CA THR A 317 -3.36 0.02 33.83
C THR A 317 -3.87 0.25 32.43
N ALA A 318 -5.13 0.66 32.27
CA ALA A 318 -5.74 1.00 30.99
C ALA A 318 -5.00 2.17 30.32
N PHE A 319 -4.72 3.23 31.04
CA PHE A 319 -4.00 4.40 30.55
C PHE A 319 -2.59 4.06 30.04
N ASN A 320 -1.81 3.32 30.84
CA ASN A 320 -0.44 2.94 30.45
C ASN A 320 -0.44 2.01 29.23
N THR A 321 -1.35 1.03 29.18
CA THR A 321 -1.49 0.13 28.03
C THR A 321 -1.92 0.90 26.78
N ASN A 322 -2.88 1.80 26.88
CA ASN A 322 -3.33 2.62 25.76
C ASN A 322 -2.23 3.55 25.23
N LYS A 323 -1.38 4.09 26.12
CA LYS A 323 -0.26 4.95 25.74
C LYS A 323 0.80 4.16 24.95
N GLU A 324 1.20 2.98 25.44
CA GLU A 324 2.10 2.08 24.70
C GLU A 324 1.49 1.64 23.39
N ALA A 325 0.20 1.31 23.38
CA ALA A 325 -0.53 0.92 22.17
C ALA A 325 -0.57 2.06 21.14
N ALA A 326 -0.80 3.31 21.56
CA ALA A 326 -0.82 4.46 20.66
C ALA A 326 0.51 4.65 19.90
N GLU A 327 1.65 4.49 20.58
CA GLU A 327 2.97 4.54 19.98
C GLU A 327 3.20 3.37 19.01
N GLU A 328 2.86 2.16 19.44
CA GLU A 328 3.06 0.95 18.65
C GLU A 328 2.14 0.90 17.43
N VAL A 329 0.87 1.30 17.55
CA VAL A 329 -0.06 1.42 16.43
C VAL A 329 0.51 2.35 15.37
N ALA A 330 0.96 3.56 15.74
CA ALA A 330 1.56 4.50 14.81
C ALA A 330 2.79 3.89 14.09
N ARG A 331 3.60 3.09 14.80
CA ARG A 331 4.75 2.37 14.25
C ARG A 331 4.30 1.27 13.28
N GLN A 332 3.36 0.44 13.67
CA GLN A 332 2.85 -0.66 12.85
C GLN A 332 2.17 -0.19 11.56
N LEU A 333 1.44 0.93 11.61
CA LEU A 333 0.84 1.53 10.41
C LEU A 333 1.89 1.94 9.37
N ARG A 334 3.05 2.46 9.83
CA ARG A 334 4.19 2.78 8.94
C ARG A 334 4.87 1.53 8.40
N LEU A 335 5.21 0.57 9.27
CA LEU A 335 5.90 -0.65 8.88
C LEU A 335 5.10 -1.47 7.87
N ARG A 336 3.79 -1.61 8.10
CA ARG A 336 2.87 -2.36 7.23
C ARG A 336 2.40 -1.56 6.02
N ASP A 337 2.66 -0.26 5.98
CA ASP A 337 2.13 0.72 5.02
C ASP A 337 0.60 0.64 4.85
N VAL A 338 -0.09 0.46 5.96
CA VAL A 338 -1.54 0.41 6.01
C VAL A 338 -2.12 1.81 5.88
N GLY A 339 -3.11 1.97 5.02
CA GLY A 339 -3.80 3.25 4.80
C GLY A 339 -5.29 3.06 4.54
N GLY A 340 -5.99 4.16 4.46
CA GLY A 340 -7.45 4.24 4.40
C GLY A 340 -8.04 4.61 5.74
N LEU A 341 -9.23 4.14 6.03
CA LEU A 341 -9.91 4.36 7.31
C LEU A 341 -9.41 3.34 8.34
N ILE A 342 -9.05 3.82 9.52
CA ILE A 342 -8.54 3.02 10.63
C ILE A 342 -9.33 3.37 11.87
N VAL A 343 -9.78 2.36 12.60
CA VAL A 343 -10.51 2.51 13.87
C VAL A 343 -9.73 1.75 14.94
N ILE A 344 -9.43 2.45 16.03
CA ILE A 344 -8.71 1.90 17.18
C ILE A 344 -9.67 1.83 18.34
N ASP A 345 -9.81 0.66 18.94
CA ASP A 345 -10.61 0.42 20.15
C ASP A 345 -9.70 0.50 21.38
N PHE A 346 -9.67 1.67 22.00
CA PHE A 346 -8.89 1.89 23.23
C PHE A 346 -9.61 1.31 24.44
N ILE A 347 -8.85 0.73 25.36
CA ILE A 347 -9.40 0.28 26.64
C ILE A 347 -10.08 1.48 27.33
N ASP A 348 -11.28 1.26 27.87
CA ASP A 348 -12.08 2.30 28.49
C ASP A 348 -11.30 3.07 29.57
N MET A 349 -11.36 4.40 29.47
CA MET A 349 -10.78 5.34 30.43
C MET A 349 -11.85 6.30 30.89
N LEU A 350 -12.07 6.41 32.20
CA LEU A 350 -13.03 7.33 32.78
C LEU A 350 -12.50 8.77 32.85
N ASN A 351 -11.18 8.91 32.99
CA ASN A 351 -10.53 10.21 33.10
C ASN A 351 -10.29 10.86 31.74
N THR A 352 -10.96 11.97 31.48
CA THR A 352 -10.80 12.72 30.21
C THR A 352 -9.39 13.29 29.99
N ARG A 353 -8.59 13.45 31.04
CA ARG A 353 -7.17 13.85 30.91
C ARG A 353 -6.35 12.71 30.32
N HIS A 354 -6.58 11.47 30.75
CA HIS A 354 -5.94 10.27 30.21
C HIS A 354 -6.29 10.11 28.73
N GLN A 355 -7.57 10.26 28.36
CA GLN A 355 -8.00 10.21 26.95
C GLN A 355 -7.26 11.23 26.10
N LYS A 356 -7.16 12.50 26.56
CA LYS A 356 -6.42 13.55 25.83
C LYS A 356 -4.93 13.26 25.73
N GLU A 357 -4.32 12.67 26.75
CA GLU A 357 -2.90 12.31 26.72
C GLU A 357 -2.64 11.19 25.71
N VAL A 358 -3.49 10.17 25.64
CA VAL A 358 -3.43 9.11 24.64
C VAL A 358 -3.62 9.69 23.22
N GLU A 359 -4.60 10.59 23.03
CA GLU A 359 -4.78 11.30 21.76
C GLU A 359 -3.52 12.10 21.34
N ASN A 360 -2.88 12.75 22.28
CA ASN A 360 -1.64 13.50 22.02
C ASN A 360 -0.49 12.56 21.72
N THR A 361 -0.35 11.46 22.45
CA THR A 361 0.68 10.45 22.21
C THR A 361 0.60 9.89 20.78
N ILE A 362 -0.59 9.52 20.32
CA ILE A 362 -0.71 9.00 18.93
C ILE A 362 -0.44 10.08 17.89
N ARG A 363 -0.88 11.34 18.12
CA ARG A 363 -0.58 12.45 17.20
C ARG A 363 0.92 12.73 17.12
N GLU A 364 1.63 12.71 18.25
CA GLU A 364 3.09 12.88 18.26
C GLU A 364 3.81 11.73 17.56
N ALA A 365 3.40 10.47 17.82
CA ALA A 365 3.99 9.30 17.17
C ALA A 365 3.76 9.28 15.64
N LEU A 366 2.69 9.92 15.16
CA LEU A 366 2.36 10.03 13.74
C LEU A 366 3.08 11.20 13.02
N LYS A 367 3.71 12.15 13.75
CA LYS A 367 4.46 13.25 13.11
C LYS A 367 5.60 12.76 12.22
N ILE A 368 6.18 11.63 12.55
CA ILE A 368 7.27 11.01 11.78
C ILE A 368 6.75 10.39 10.47
N ASP A 369 5.44 10.09 10.40
CA ASP A 369 4.84 9.44 9.24
C ASP A 369 4.89 10.36 8.01
N ARG A 370 5.29 9.80 6.87
CA ARG A 370 5.32 10.51 5.58
C ARG A 370 3.93 10.65 4.97
N ALA A 371 3.02 9.75 5.29
CA ALA A 371 1.65 9.81 4.83
C ALA A 371 0.91 10.98 5.47
N ARG A 372 -0.05 11.54 4.75
CA ARG A 372 -0.99 12.47 5.35
C ARG A 372 -1.94 11.68 6.23
N VAL A 373 -1.98 12.05 7.53
CA VAL A 373 -2.86 11.44 8.50
C VAL A 373 -3.80 12.49 9.09
N GLN A 374 -5.07 12.13 9.23
CA GLN A 374 -6.07 12.90 9.96
C GLN A 374 -6.54 12.05 11.14
N VAL A 375 -6.45 12.59 12.35
CA VAL A 375 -6.78 11.87 13.59
C VAL A 375 -7.94 12.57 14.28
N GLY A 376 -8.99 11.81 14.58
CA GLY A 376 -10.15 12.25 15.33
C GLY A 376 -9.87 12.43 16.81
N ARG A 377 -10.93 12.40 17.60
CA ARG A 377 -10.90 12.34 19.07
C ARG A 377 -11.40 10.97 19.51
N ILE A 378 -11.03 10.54 20.71
CA ILE A 378 -11.63 9.35 21.32
C ILE A 378 -13.11 9.64 21.55
N SER A 379 -13.97 8.79 20.99
CA SER A 379 -15.41 8.90 21.11
C SER A 379 -15.89 8.45 22.50
N ARG A 380 -17.17 8.70 22.82
CA ARG A 380 -17.80 8.17 24.04
C ARG A 380 -17.83 6.65 24.14
N PHE A 381 -17.49 5.95 23.07
CA PHE A 381 -17.42 4.49 22.97
C PHE A 381 -15.98 3.96 23.06
N GLY A 382 -14.98 4.78 23.42
CA GLY A 382 -13.57 4.37 23.45
C GLY A 382 -12.88 4.36 22.08
N LEU A 383 -13.61 4.57 20.98
CA LEU A 383 -13.10 4.46 19.62
C LEU A 383 -12.39 5.74 19.15
N LEU A 384 -11.21 5.58 18.58
CA LEU A 384 -10.52 6.64 17.84
C LEU A 384 -10.51 6.33 16.36
N GLU A 385 -11.08 7.24 15.59
CA GLU A 385 -11.11 7.16 14.13
C GLU A 385 -9.98 7.98 13.54
N MET A 386 -9.32 7.42 12.53
CA MET A 386 -8.28 8.11 11.79
C MET A 386 -8.29 7.72 10.30
N SER A 387 -7.76 8.60 9.47
CA SER A 387 -7.55 8.35 8.04
C SER A 387 -6.09 8.54 7.69
N ARG A 388 -5.48 7.55 7.05
CA ARG A 388 -4.09 7.60 6.58
C ARG A 388 -4.04 7.44 5.06
N GLN A 389 -3.33 8.33 4.39
CA GLN A 389 -3.11 8.24 2.95
C GLN A 389 -2.29 6.98 2.63
N ARG A 390 -2.75 6.19 1.65
CA ARG A 390 -1.97 5.06 1.11
C ARG A 390 -0.85 5.60 0.23
N LEU A 391 0.39 5.33 0.59
CA LEU A 391 1.55 5.71 -0.22
C LEU A 391 1.87 4.65 -1.27
N ARG A 392 1.71 3.37 -0.89
CA ARG A 392 1.96 2.18 -1.71
C ARG A 392 1.05 1.02 -1.28
N PRO A 393 1.05 -0.13 -1.97
CA PRO A 393 0.39 -1.34 -1.48
C PRO A 393 0.96 -1.76 -0.12
N SER A 394 0.09 -2.24 0.78
CA SER A 394 0.54 -2.70 2.11
C SER A 394 1.41 -3.96 2.01
N LEU A 395 2.18 -4.25 3.06
CA LEU A 395 2.99 -5.48 3.14
C LEU A 395 2.13 -6.72 2.92
N GLU A 396 0.93 -6.75 3.49
CA GLU A 396 0.01 -7.86 3.32
C GLU A 396 -0.47 -8.01 1.87
N GLU A 397 -0.78 -6.92 1.17
CA GLU A 397 -1.19 -6.95 -0.25
C GLU A 397 -0.06 -7.42 -1.18
N THR A 398 1.20 -7.17 -0.81
CA THR A 398 2.36 -7.51 -1.65
C THR A 398 2.93 -8.90 -1.37
N MET A 399 2.94 -9.32 -0.10
CA MET A 399 3.65 -10.51 0.35
C MET A 399 2.73 -11.67 0.74
N SER A 400 1.42 -11.42 0.96
CA SER A 400 0.47 -12.43 1.38
C SER A 400 -0.50 -12.83 0.26
N LYS A 401 -1.05 -14.04 0.35
CA LYS A 401 -2.11 -14.53 -0.53
C LYS A 401 -3.37 -14.77 0.29
N ILE A 402 -4.53 -14.45 -0.27
CA ILE A 402 -5.81 -14.77 0.37
C ILE A 402 -5.89 -16.27 0.61
N CYS A 403 -6.19 -16.68 1.85
CA CYS A 403 -6.33 -18.09 2.20
C CYS A 403 -7.41 -18.74 1.31
N PRO A 404 -7.10 -19.79 0.53
CA PRO A 404 -8.05 -20.43 -0.38
C PRO A 404 -9.20 -21.12 0.39
N ARG A 405 -8.96 -21.48 1.65
CA ARG A 405 -9.92 -22.20 2.48
C ARG A 405 -11.00 -21.28 3.06
N CYS A 406 -10.63 -20.19 3.73
CA CYS A 406 -11.58 -19.25 4.33
C CYS A 406 -11.82 -17.97 3.48
N LYS A 407 -11.11 -17.79 2.37
CA LYS A 407 -11.23 -16.62 1.47
C LYS A 407 -11.15 -15.26 2.21
N GLY A 408 -10.33 -15.21 3.27
CA GLY A 408 -10.15 -14.02 4.09
C GLY A 408 -11.14 -13.87 5.26
N GLN A 409 -12.08 -14.81 5.45
CA GLN A 409 -13.09 -14.72 6.52
C GLN A 409 -12.54 -15.05 7.93
N GLY A 410 -11.36 -15.68 8.04
CA GLY A 410 -10.77 -16.11 9.32
C GLY A 410 -11.42 -17.34 9.92
N THR A 411 -12.67 -17.69 9.55
CA THR A 411 -13.43 -18.84 10.01
C THR A 411 -13.96 -19.66 8.84
N ILE A 412 -14.24 -20.94 9.09
CA ILE A 412 -14.88 -21.83 8.13
C ILE A 412 -16.07 -22.52 8.77
N ARG A 413 -17.00 -22.96 7.95
CA ARG A 413 -18.16 -23.74 8.41
C ARG A 413 -17.69 -25.10 8.95
N GLY A 414 -18.10 -25.44 10.17
CA GLY A 414 -17.73 -26.72 10.81
C GLY A 414 -18.33 -27.92 10.09
N THR A 415 -17.67 -29.10 10.17
CA THR A 415 -18.00 -30.34 9.48
C THR A 415 -19.47 -30.76 9.61
N ARG A 416 -20.01 -30.72 10.84
CA ARG A 416 -21.43 -31.10 11.10
C ARG A 416 -22.41 -30.18 10.40
N SER A 417 -22.19 -28.86 10.51
CA SER A 417 -23.04 -27.84 9.87
C SER A 417 -23.00 -27.94 8.35
N LEU A 418 -21.80 -28.20 7.79
CA LEU A 418 -21.60 -28.39 6.36
C LEU A 418 -22.31 -29.66 5.87
N ALA A 419 -22.14 -30.78 6.58
CA ALA A 419 -22.77 -32.04 6.24
C ALA A 419 -24.30 -31.93 6.21
N LEU A 420 -24.91 -31.27 7.21
CA LEU A 420 -26.38 -31.03 7.22
C LEU A 420 -26.82 -30.12 6.06
N SER A 421 -25.98 -29.17 5.64
CA SER A 421 -26.28 -28.36 4.46
C SER A 421 -26.26 -29.18 3.17
N ILE A 422 -25.26 -30.04 3.04
CA ILE A 422 -25.13 -30.95 1.88
C ILE A 422 -26.32 -31.93 1.84
N LEU A 423 -26.73 -32.46 3.00
CA LEU A 423 -27.90 -33.33 3.06
C LEU A 423 -29.18 -32.65 2.56
N ARG A 424 -29.39 -31.37 2.92
CA ARG A 424 -30.54 -30.59 2.41
C ARG A 424 -30.43 -30.33 0.91
N LEU A 425 -29.23 -30.07 0.38
CA LEU A 425 -29.04 -29.93 -1.06
C LEU A 425 -29.29 -31.23 -1.80
N ILE A 426 -28.88 -32.38 -1.24
CA ILE A 426 -29.22 -33.72 -1.78
C ILE A 426 -30.72 -33.89 -1.81
N GLU A 427 -31.43 -33.54 -0.74
CA GLU A 427 -32.88 -33.63 -0.68
C GLU A 427 -33.60 -32.73 -1.70
N GLU A 428 -33.07 -31.49 -1.89
CA GLU A 428 -33.57 -30.56 -2.90
C GLU A 428 -33.37 -31.08 -4.33
N GLU A 429 -32.16 -31.58 -4.62
CA GLU A 429 -31.86 -32.17 -5.94
C GLU A 429 -32.67 -33.47 -6.20
N ALA A 430 -32.97 -34.23 -5.13
CA ALA A 430 -33.76 -35.44 -5.20
C ALA A 430 -35.20 -35.20 -5.67
N GLN A 431 -35.75 -34.02 -5.44
CA GLN A 431 -37.10 -33.63 -5.83
C GLN A 431 -37.22 -33.23 -7.31
N LYS A 432 -36.10 -33.07 -8.04
CA LYS A 432 -36.16 -32.71 -9.46
C LYS A 432 -36.55 -33.92 -10.33
N GLU A 433 -37.50 -33.74 -11.23
CA GLU A 433 -38.18 -34.80 -12.02
C GLU A 433 -37.23 -35.68 -12.87
N PHE A 434 -36.02 -35.24 -13.18
CA PHE A 434 -35.08 -35.97 -14.06
C PHE A 434 -33.85 -36.52 -13.35
N SER A 435 -33.77 -36.40 -12.01
CA SER A 435 -32.64 -36.92 -11.24
C SER A 435 -32.79 -38.43 -11.01
N LYS A 436 -31.80 -39.22 -11.49
CA LYS A 436 -31.72 -40.68 -11.23
C LYS A 436 -30.65 -41.01 -10.19
N GLU A 437 -29.58 -40.25 -10.18
CA GLU A 437 -28.44 -40.41 -9.27
C GLU A 437 -27.90 -39.05 -8.87
N ILE A 438 -27.63 -38.87 -7.58
CA ILE A 438 -26.95 -37.66 -7.03
C ILE A 438 -25.59 -38.07 -6.50
N ARG A 439 -24.56 -37.40 -6.95
CA ARG A 439 -23.19 -37.61 -6.48
C ARG A 439 -22.74 -36.42 -5.66
N ALA A 440 -22.48 -36.65 -4.37
CA ALA A 440 -21.89 -35.63 -3.48
C ALA A 440 -20.41 -35.93 -3.26
N ILE A 441 -19.54 -35.12 -3.87
CA ILE A 441 -18.08 -35.18 -3.68
C ILE A 441 -17.73 -34.27 -2.51
N VAL A 442 -17.23 -34.85 -1.42
CA VAL A 442 -17.04 -34.12 -0.15
C VAL A 442 -15.73 -34.51 0.54
N PRO A 443 -15.21 -33.66 1.45
CA PRO A 443 -14.08 -34.02 2.30
C PRO A 443 -14.34 -35.30 3.10
N VAL A 444 -13.29 -36.06 3.39
CA VAL A 444 -13.39 -37.33 4.12
C VAL A 444 -14.13 -37.19 5.45
N SER A 445 -13.88 -36.16 6.23
CA SER A 445 -14.56 -35.90 7.50
C SER A 445 -16.10 -35.70 7.36
N VAL A 446 -16.50 -35.03 6.27
CA VAL A 446 -17.92 -34.81 5.94
C VAL A 446 -18.57 -36.09 5.46
N ALA A 447 -17.89 -36.85 4.58
CA ALA A 447 -18.38 -38.15 4.12
C ALA A 447 -18.59 -39.13 5.31
N THR A 448 -17.61 -39.21 6.22
CA THR A 448 -17.71 -40.02 7.41
C THR A 448 -18.92 -39.66 8.26
N PHE A 449 -19.19 -38.37 8.46
CA PHE A 449 -20.36 -37.94 9.20
C PHE A 449 -21.65 -38.28 8.48
N LEU A 450 -21.77 -38.04 7.17
CA LEU A 450 -22.95 -38.34 6.37
C LEU A 450 -23.25 -39.84 6.33
N LEU A 451 -22.27 -40.68 6.07
CA LEU A 451 -22.43 -42.12 5.90
C LEU A 451 -22.68 -42.87 7.22
N ASN A 452 -22.19 -42.36 8.35
CA ASN A 452 -22.40 -43.01 9.65
C ASN A 452 -23.57 -42.39 10.41
N GLU A 453 -23.54 -41.07 10.64
CA GLU A 453 -24.52 -40.40 11.50
C GLU A 453 -25.81 -40.04 10.78
N LYS A 454 -25.78 -39.92 9.44
CA LYS A 454 -26.92 -39.51 8.61
C LYS A 454 -27.35 -40.57 7.59
N ARG A 455 -26.96 -41.82 7.81
CA ARG A 455 -27.23 -42.92 6.91
C ARG A 455 -28.75 -43.19 6.75
N SER A 456 -29.52 -43.11 7.84
CA SER A 456 -30.96 -43.31 7.82
C SER A 456 -31.66 -42.23 6.98
N GLU A 457 -31.30 -40.98 7.18
CA GLU A 457 -31.89 -39.85 6.43
C GLU A 457 -31.57 -39.94 4.92
N ILE A 458 -30.36 -40.38 4.55
CA ILE A 458 -30.00 -40.62 3.15
C ILE A 458 -30.84 -41.73 2.56
N ALA A 459 -31.01 -42.87 3.27
CA ALA A 459 -31.83 -43.99 2.82
C ALA A 459 -33.31 -43.59 2.66
N ASP A 460 -33.83 -42.74 3.55
CA ASP A 460 -35.18 -42.20 3.45
C ASP A 460 -35.38 -41.31 2.22
N ILE A 461 -34.39 -40.50 1.87
CA ILE A 461 -34.38 -39.65 0.66
C ILE A 461 -34.39 -40.55 -0.59
N GLU A 462 -33.54 -41.57 -0.65
CA GLU A 462 -33.48 -42.54 -1.76
C GLU A 462 -34.79 -43.26 -1.97
N SER A 463 -35.40 -43.75 -0.88
CA SER A 463 -36.64 -44.50 -0.93
C SER A 463 -37.84 -43.64 -1.37
N ARG A 464 -37.97 -42.43 -0.83
CA ARG A 464 -39.07 -41.51 -1.16
C ARG A 464 -39.03 -41.05 -2.61
N ASN A 465 -37.82 -40.73 -3.13
CA ASN A 465 -37.67 -40.12 -4.45
C ASN A 465 -37.26 -41.13 -5.54
N LYS A 466 -37.04 -42.41 -5.18
CA LYS A 466 -36.58 -43.48 -6.08
C LYS A 466 -35.33 -43.15 -6.85
N ILE A 467 -34.39 -42.58 -6.17
CA ILE A 467 -33.08 -42.16 -6.69
C ILE A 467 -31.95 -42.87 -5.94
N ASN A 468 -30.73 -42.80 -6.48
CA ASN A 468 -29.51 -43.27 -5.82
C ASN A 468 -28.66 -42.08 -5.34
N VAL A 469 -28.19 -42.11 -4.09
CA VAL A 469 -27.33 -41.09 -3.53
C VAL A 469 -25.94 -41.67 -3.25
N VAL A 470 -24.95 -41.17 -3.96
CA VAL A 470 -23.56 -41.61 -3.83
C VAL A 470 -22.71 -40.51 -3.16
N VAL A 471 -22.25 -40.77 -1.94
CA VAL A 471 -21.33 -39.87 -1.22
C VAL A 471 -19.90 -40.31 -1.49
N LEU A 472 -19.13 -39.47 -2.19
CA LEU A 472 -17.75 -39.75 -2.62
C LEU A 472 -16.77 -38.98 -1.74
N PRO A 473 -15.99 -39.65 -0.86
CA PRO A 473 -14.96 -38.99 -0.09
C PRO A 473 -13.79 -38.61 -1.00
N ASN A 474 -13.36 -37.34 -0.90
CA ASN A 474 -12.17 -36.83 -1.61
C ASN A 474 -11.10 -36.41 -0.59
N THR A 475 -9.94 -37.03 -0.64
CA THR A 475 -8.81 -36.76 0.26
C THR A 475 -8.09 -35.47 -0.03
N GLN A 476 -8.21 -34.93 -1.25
CA GLN A 476 -7.59 -33.66 -1.65
C GLN A 476 -8.51 -32.45 -1.39
N MET A 477 -9.76 -32.72 -1.00
CA MET A 477 -10.73 -31.67 -0.74
C MET A 477 -10.78 -31.31 0.75
N GLU A 478 -10.71 -30.03 1.05
CA GLU A 478 -10.81 -29.52 2.43
C GLU A 478 -12.13 -28.75 2.65
N THR A 479 -12.68 -28.87 3.88
CA THR A 479 -13.81 -28.02 4.29
C THR A 479 -13.44 -26.54 4.14
N PRO A 480 -14.36 -25.66 3.68
CA PRO A 480 -15.80 -25.86 3.48
C PRO A 480 -16.18 -26.26 2.04
N HIS A 481 -15.26 -26.67 1.20
CA HIS A 481 -15.52 -27.02 -0.20
C HIS A 481 -16.22 -28.41 -0.30
N PHE A 482 -17.09 -28.53 -1.28
CA PHE A 482 -17.81 -29.77 -1.66
C PHE A 482 -18.31 -29.64 -3.10
#